data_74a9383e1fdcc8d942c4cf46e93da4a4
#
_entry.id   74a9383e1fdcc8d942c4cf46e93da4a4
#
_cell.length_a   1.000
_cell.length_b   1.000
_cell.length_c   1.000
_cell.angle_alpha   90.00
_cell.angle_beta   90.00
_cell.angle_gamma   90.00
#
_symmetry.space_group_name_H-M   'P 1'
#
loop_
_entity.id
_entity.type
_entity.pdbx_description
1 polymer ?
#
loop_
_entity_poly.entity_id
_entity_poly.type
_entity_poly.pdbx_seq_one_letter_code
_entity_poly.pdbx_strand_id
1 'polypeptide(L)'
;MKNIIYSPLASLVLLVLSGSFFLTFITIKLNINEVTVIMLGLIHSAFYGGILIGALKSEEIINRVGHIRAFASFSSILTITILLQATYQTPYIWILLRFCAGFATAAAYVIIESWLLAQSTKYNKGKILSVYMICLYSAQTAGQFGLDILDINSLVPFILAAIISSVSIIPASLTYVPAPEIKPMPKLAINKYFSASPLGFMGCISSGLILSAIYSFLPKYAVDNDFSVSMMLGLTIAGGFCLQWPIGKLSDTFDRTKIIIILSLVIAVICLLLAVVHFHEILIYTMMFIFGGLCFTIYPLCIAQVCDHLEHGNIINVTGVLLFAYGVGAVLGPPIVSLFMEMFSAVALLYYVSFVAFVLFLFGLYRNKIEKNIPQDEQVEFIAMPRVSPMANELDPRVDNELITEENKL
;
A
#
# COMPACT_ATOMS: atom_id res chain seq x y z
N MET A 1 -1.64 30.81 -1.71
CA MET A 1 -1.76 29.48 -2.32
C MET A 1 -0.74 28.46 -1.80
N LYS A 2 0.54 28.79 -1.56
CA LYS A 2 1.53 27.79 -1.08
C LYS A 2 1.20 27.13 0.27
N ASN A 3 0.51 27.79 1.18
CA ASN A 3 0.26 27.27 2.54
C ASN A 3 -0.86 26.22 2.64
N ILE A 4 -1.73 26.09 1.63
CA ILE A 4 -2.92 25.24 1.72
C ILE A 4 -2.56 23.74 1.54
N ILE A 5 -1.52 23.42 0.76
CA ILE A 5 -1.09 22.04 0.53
C ILE A 5 -0.36 21.44 1.76
N TYR A 6 0.31 22.27 2.57
CA TYR A 6 1.09 21.77 3.70
C TYR A 6 0.22 21.17 4.82
N SER A 7 -1.00 21.67 5.00
CA SER A 7 -1.89 21.18 6.05
C SER A 7 -2.35 19.72 5.80
N PRO A 8 -2.92 19.35 4.64
CA PRO A 8 -3.24 17.95 4.33
C PRO A 8 -2.01 17.04 4.41
N LEU A 9 -0.84 17.51 3.95
CA LEU A 9 0.40 16.73 4.00
C LEU A 9 0.91 16.54 5.43
N ALA A 10 0.81 17.54 6.30
CA ALA A 10 1.15 17.41 7.72
C ALA A 10 0.23 16.41 8.43
N SER A 11 -1.09 16.48 8.16
CA SER A 11 -2.05 15.51 8.66
C SER A 11 -1.75 14.08 8.13
N LEU A 12 -1.37 13.95 6.86
CA LEU A 12 -0.94 12.68 6.27
C LEU A 12 0.27 12.10 7.01
N VAL A 13 1.33 12.89 7.18
CA VAL A 13 2.57 12.44 7.83
C VAL A 13 2.29 11.91 9.22
N LEU A 14 1.52 12.64 10.03
CA LEU A 14 1.16 12.21 11.38
C LEU A 14 0.31 10.94 11.40
N LEU A 15 -0.71 10.88 10.53
CA LEU A 15 -1.58 9.71 10.41
C LEU A 15 -0.80 8.46 10.00
N VAL A 16 0.06 8.59 8.98
CA VAL A 16 0.87 7.50 8.44
C VAL A 16 1.92 7.04 9.45
N LEU A 17 2.58 7.96 10.13
CA LEU A 17 3.56 7.67 11.17
C LEU A 17 2.92 6.86 12.30
N SER A 18 1.76 7.31 12.80
CA SER A 18 0.99 6.57 13.82
C SER A 18 0.59 5.17 13.32
N GLY A 19 0.00 5.09 12.12
CA GLY A 19 -0.51 3.84 11.56
C GLY A 19 0.59 2.82 11.27
N SER A 20 1.71 3.25 10.69
CA SER A 20 2.86 2.41 10.37
C SER A 20 3.52 1.86 11.64
N PHE A 21 3.81 2.71 12.61
CA PHE A 21 4.29 2.31 13.92
C PHE A 21 3.36 1.29 14.58
N PHE A 22 2.06 1.59 14.64
CA PHE A 22 1.09 0.78 15.34
C PHE A 22 0.83 -0.57 14.66
N LEU A 23 0.88 -0.65 13.33
CA LEU A 23 0.73 -1.90 12.59
C LEU A 23 1.83 -2.92 12.97
N THR A 24 3.07 -2.45 13.03
CA THR A 24 4.23 -3.27 13.40
C THR A 24 4.21 -3.62 14.89
N PHE A 25 3.90 -2.63 15.74
CA PHE A 25 3.78 -2.84 17.19
C PHE A 25 2.76 -3.93 17.54
N ILE A 26 1.59 -3.94 16.89
CA ILE A 26 0.55 -4.96 17.11
C ILE A 26 1.10 -6.37 16.85
N THR A 27 1.82 -6.56 15.75
CA THR A 27 2.39 -7.87 15.40
C THR A 27 3.33 -8.37 16.50
N ILE A 28 4.22 -7.51 16.98
CA ILE A 28 5.16 -7.86 18.03
C ILE A 28 4.42 -8.12 19.35
N LYS A 29 3.46 -7.26 19.71
CA LYS A 29 2.67 -7.40 20.96
C LYS A 29 1.88 -8.70 21.00
N LEU A 30 1.23 -9.07 19.89
CA LEU A 30 0.49 -10.31 19.78
C LEU A 30 1.42 -11.54 19.79
N ASN A 31 2.61 -11.42 19.20
CA ASN A 31 3.63 -12.48 19.27
C ASN A 31 4.12 -12.72 20.71
N ILE A 32 4.40 -11.65 21.46
CA ILE A 32 4.79 -11.74 22.88
C ILE A 32 3.66 -12.32 23.73
N ASN A 33 2.40 -12.03 23.43
CA ASN A 33 1.24 -12.56 24.11
C ASN A 33 0.87 -14.01 23.67
N GLU A 34 1.72 -14.67 22.91
CA GLU A 34 1.56 -16.07 22.44
C GLU A 34 0.25 -16.30 21.65
N VAL A 35 -0.25 -15.28 20.98
CA VAL A 35 -1.41 -15.39 20.09
C VAL A 35 -1.03 -16.23 18.87
N THR A 36 -1.89 -17.20 18.50
CA THR A 36 -1.63 -18.08 17.35
C THR A 36 -1.38 -17.29 16.07
N VAL A 37 -0.49 -17.77 15.22
CA VAL A 37 -0.12 -17.11 13.96
C VAL A 37 -1.35 -16.96 13.04
N ILE A 38 -2.26 -17.91 13.07
CA ILE A 38 -3.52 -17.86 12.33
C ILE A 38 -4.38 -16.69 12.81
N MET A 39 -4.51 -16.50 14.12
CA MET A 39 -5.29 -15.37 14.66
C MET A 39 -4.65 -14.02 14.29
N LEU A 40 -3.31 -13.94 14.33
CA LEU A 40 -2.58 -12.77 13.85
C LEU A 40 -2.90 -12.48 12.37
N GLY A 41 -2.94 -13.51 11.53
CA GLY A 41 -3.33 -13.41 10.13
C GLY A 41 -4.74 -12.87 9.94
N LEU A 42 -5.72 -13.34 10.74
CA LEU A 42 -7.10 -12.85 10.69
C LEU A 42 -7.24 -11.40 11.14
N ILE A 43 -6.49 -10.99 12.17
CA ILE A 43 -6.46 -9.60 12.67
C ILE A 43 -5.93 -8.65 11.60
N HIS A 44 -4.86 -9.01 10.88
CA HIS A 44 -4.33 -8.21 9.78
C HIS A 44 -5.24 -8.24 8.55
N SER A 45 -5.82 -9.39 8.21
CA SER A 45 -6.79 -9.51 7.12
C SER A 45 -8.02 -8.60 7.36
N ALA A 46 -8.52 -8.54 8.59
CA ALA A 46 -9.62 -7.64 8.95
C ALA A 46 -9.26 -6.16 8.69
N PHE A 47 -8.02 -5.75 8.99
CA PHE A 47 -7.55 -4.39 8.69
C PHE A 47 -7.55 -4.10 7.19
N TYR A 48 -7.00 -5.01 6.37
CA TYR A 48 -7.02 -4.84 4.90
C TYR A 48 -8.44 -4.93 4.33
N GLY A 49 -9.31 -5.76 4.91
CA GLY A 49 -10.74 -5.78 4.57
C GLY A 49 -11.43 -4.46 4.86
N GLY A 50 -11.11 -3.85 6.00
CA GLY A 50 -11.54 -2.50 6.35
C GLY A 50 -11.06 -1.47 5.35
N ILE A 51 -9.76 -1.50 4.96
CA ILE A 51 -9.20 -0.61 3.92
C ILE A 51 -9.96 -0.77 2.60
N LEU A 52 -10.16 -2.00 2.14
CA LEU A 52 -10.83 -2.26 0.87
C LEU A 52 -12.26 -1.71 0.85
N ILE A 53 -13.04 -1.99 1.90
CA ILE A 53 -14.43 -1.51 1.99
C ILE A 53 -14.47 0.01 2.24
N GLY A 54 -13.56 0.55 3.05
CA GLY A 54 -13.45 1.98 3.29
C GLY A 54 -13.11 2.76 2.02
N ALA A 55 -12.20 2.27 1.20
CA ALA A 55 -11.88 2.88 -0.08
C ALA A 55 -13.08 2.94 -1.05
N LEU A 56 -13.99 1.94 -0.98
CA LEU A 56 -15.16 1.86 -1.83
C LEU A 56 -16.38 2.64 -1.32
N LYS A 57 -16.50 2.86 0.01
CA LYS A 57 -17.74 3.33 0.65
C LYS A 57 -17.61 4.65 1.40
N SER A 58 -16.40 5.13 1.68
CA SER A 58 -16.21 6.34 2.48
C SER A 58 -16.70 7.61 1.78
N GLU A 59 -16.74 7.62 0.46
CA GLU A 59 -17.17 8.75 -0.36
C GLU A 59 -18.58 9.23 0.03
N GLU A 60 -19.55 8.30 0.16
CA GLU A 60 -20.93 8.61 0.53
C GLU A 60 -21.02 9.37 1.87
N ILE A 61 -20.17 8.95 2.85
CA ILE A 61 -20.10 9.58 4.17
C ILE A 61 -19.45 10.97 4.06
N ILE A 62 -18.34 11.06 3.33
CA ILE A 62 -17.56 12.29 3.18
C ILE A 62 -18.40 13.39 2.52
N ASN A 63 -19.10 13.05 1.42
CA ASN A 63 -19.96 13.99 0.70
C ASN A 63 -21.13 14.47 1.56
N ARG A 64 -21.66 13.61 2.46
CA ARG A 64 -22.77 13.97 3.36
C ARG A 64 -22.37 14.91 4.49
N VAL A 65 -21.20 14.67 5.13
CA VAL A 65 -20.81 15.42 6.37
C VAL A 65 -19.77 16.50 6.10
N GLY A 66 -19.11 16.45 4.95
CA GLY A 66 -18.00 17.34 4.56
C GLY A 66 -16.63 16.85 5.04
N HIS A 67 -15.58 17.25 4.34
CA HIS A 67 -14.22 16.72 4.48
C HIS A 67 -13.62 16.89 5.89
N ILE A 68 -13.66 18.12 6.47
CA ILE A 68 -13.04 18.39 7.78
C ILE A 68 -13.71 17.55 8.88
N ARG A 69 -15.05 17.51 8.88
CA ARG A 69 -15.81 16.73 9.89
C ARG A 69 -15.59 15.24 9.71
N ALA A 70 -15.58 14.74 8.45
CA ALA A 70 -15.29 13.35 8.14
C ALA A 70 -13.87 12.97 8.59
N PHE A 71 -12.86 13.81 8.28
CA PHE A 71 -11.47 13.57 8.71
C PHE A 71 -11.33 13.50 10.23
N ALA A 72 -11.91 14.46 10.94
CA ALA A 72 -11.92 14.45 12.40
C ALA A 72 -12.59 13.19 12.96
N SER A 73 -13.74 12.79 12.40
CA SER A 73 -14.46 11.59 12.84
C SER A 73 -13.65 10.31 12.60
N PHE A 74 -13.05 10.13 11.41
CA PHE A 74 -12.26 8.92 11.10
C PHE A 74 -10.95 8.88 11.90
N SER A 75 -10.25 9.99 12.07
CA SER A 75 -9.06 10.04 12.94
C SER A 75 -9.42 9.77 14.42
N SER A 76 -10.60 10.20 14.87
CA SER A 76 -11.10 9.86 16.20
C SER A 76 -11.42 8.37 16.33
N ILE A 77 -12.02 7.75 15.30
CA ILE A 77 -12.24 6.28 15.27
C ILE A 77 -10.91 5.54 15.36
N LEU A 78 -9.87 5.98 14.63
CA LEU A 78 -8.53 5.40 14.74
C LEU A 78 -7.99 5.49 16.17
N THR A 79 -8.06 6.65 16.79
CA THR A 79 -7.63 6.85 18.18
C THR A 79 -8.40 5.94 19.14
N ILE A 80 -9.73 5.88 19.00
CA ILE A 80 -10.60 5.03 19.84
C ILE A 80 -10.23 3.55 19.67
N THR A 81 -10.03 3.08 18.45
CA THR A 81 -9.67 1.68 18.21
C THR A 81 -8.32 1.32 18.81
N ILE A 82 -7.33 2.22 18.79
CA ILE A 82 -6.02 2.03 19.44
C ILE A 82 -6.19 1.92 20.97
N LEU A 83 -6.95 2.82 21.58
CA LEU A 83 -7.16 2.82 23.04
C LEU A 83 -7.99 1.62 23.50
N LEU A 84 -8.99 1.20 22.72
CA LEU A 84 -9.75 -0.01 23.02
C LEU A 84 -8.89 -1.27 22.91
N GLN A 85 -7.93 -1.34 21.96
CA GLN A 85 -6.98 -2.44 21.88
C GLN A 85 -6.00 -2.47 23.07
N ALA A 86 -5.65 -1.30 23.64
CA ALA A 86 -4.87 -1.23 24.87
C ALA A 86 -5.64 -1.78 26.08
N THR A 87 -6.97 -1.52 26.13
CA THR A 87 -7.83 -1.89 27.24
C THR A 87 -8.29 -3.35 27.17
N TYR A 88 -8.71 -3.80 25.98
CA TYR A 88 -9.24 -5.13 25.74
C TYR A 88 -8.23 -5.98 24.97
N GLN A 89 -7.49 -6.84 25.67
CA GLN A 89 -6.44 -7.68 25.07
C GLN A 89 -6.97 -9.00 24.48
N THR A 90 -8.28 -9.07 24.21
CA THR A 90 -8.91 -10.25 23.62
C THR A 90 -8.75 -10.24 22.08
N PRO A 91 -8.09 -11.23 21.46
CA PRO A 91 -7.81 -11.23 20.01
C PRO A 91 -9.05 -11.11 19.12
N TYR A 92 -10.18 -11.69 19.52
CA TYR A 92 -11.45 -11.60 18.76
C TYR A 92 -11.99 -10.17 18.67
N ILE A 93 -11.87 -9.37 19.75
CA ILE A 93 -12.25 -7.95 19.75
C ILE A 93 -11.33 -7.17 18.80
N TRP A 94 -10.05 -7.56 18.73
CA TRP A 94 -9.10 -6.91 17.84
C TRP A 94 -9.43 -7.09 16.37
N ILE A 95 -10.04 -8.21 15.95
CA ILE A 95 -10.51 -8.39 14.57
C ILE A 95 -11.49 -7.26 14.19
N LEU A 96 -12.50 -7.00 15.04
CA LEU A 96 -13.47 -5.94 14.79
C LEU A 96 -12.83 -4.55 14.81
N LEU A 97 -12.01 -4.27 15.83
CA LEU A 97 -11.33 -2.98 15.97
C LEU A 97 -10.38 -2.71 14.80
N ARG A 98 -9.66 -3.73 14.31
CA ARG A 98 -8.78 -3.61 13.14
C ARG A 98 -9.55 -3.38 11.86
N PHE A 99 -10.71 -4.01 11.68
CA PHE A 99 -11.59 -3.72 10.55
C PHE A 99 -12.05 -2.25 10.57
N CYS A 100 -12.53 -1.75 11.72
CA CYS A 100 -12.92 -0.35 11.89
C CYS A 100 -11.74 0.61 11.64
N ALA A 101 -10.55 0.27 12.16
CA ALA A 101 -9.33 1.04 11.93
C ALA A 101 -8.95 1.08 10.45
N GLY A 102 -9.02 -0.06 9.73
CA GLY A 102 -8.76 -0.13 8.30
C GLY A 102 -9.72 0.75 7.50
N PHE A 103 -11.02 0.68 7.80
CA PHE A 103 -12.03 1.52 7.16
C PHE A 103 -11.75 3.01 7.38
N ALA A 104 -11.48 3.40 8.63
CA ALA A 104 -11.19 4.79 8.98
C ALA A 104 -9.88 5.30 8.33
N THR A 105 -8.86 4.43 8.22
CA THR A 105 -7.60 4.73 7.53
C THR A 105 -7.84 5.04 6.06
N ALA A 106 -8.57 4.18 5.34
CA ALA A 106 -8.88 4.38 3.92
C ALA A 106 -9.69 5.67 3.72
N ALA A 107 -10.69 5.91 4.55
CA ALA A 107 -11.49 7.13 4.48
C ALA A 107 -10.64 8.40 4.72
N ALA A 108 -9.71 8.38 5.67
CA ALA A 108 -8.80 9.49 5.92
C ALA A 108 -7.87 9.74 4.71
N TYR A 109 -7.37 8.70 4.04
CA TYR A 109 -6.60 8.85 2.80
C TYR A 109 -7.43 9.47 1.68
N VAL A 110 -8.64 8.97 1.43
CA VAL A 110 -9.55 9.54 0.41
C VAL A 110 -9.76 11.05 0.64
N ILE A 111 -9.94 11.48 1.90
CA ILE A 111 -10.12 12.89 2.23
C ILE A 111 -8.85 13.70 1.94
N ILE A 112 -7.68 13.24 2.38
CA ILE A 112 -6.42 13.96 2.18
C ILE A 112 -6.11 14.09 0.69
N GLU A 113 -6.26 13.01 -0.07
CA GLU A 113 -5.99 12.96 -1.50
C GLU A 113 -6.97 13.83 -2.28
N SER A 114 -8.27 13.86 -1.90
CA SER A 114 -9.24 14.76 -2.51
C SER A 114 -8.91 16.23 -2.26
N TRP A 115 -8.39 16.60 -1.08
CA TRP A 115 -7.90 17.94 -0.82
C TRP A 115 -6.68 18.31 -1.67
N LEU A 116 -5.75 17.39 -1.84
CA LEU A 116 -4.57 17.59 -2.70
C LEU A 116 -4.99 17.74 -4.16
N LEU A 117 -5.96 16.93 -4.61
CA LEU A 117 -6.52 17.00 -5.95
C LEU A 117 -7.20 18.35 -6.20
N ALA A 118 -7.99 18.87 -5.25
CA ALA A 118 -8.65 20.18 -5.34
C ALA A 118 -7.66 21.35 -5.48
N GLN A 119 -6.41 21.18 -5.03
CA GLN A 119 -5.34 22.16 -5.17
C GLN A 119 -4.45 21.92 -6.39
N SER A 120 -4.70 20.84 -7.12
CA SER A 120 -3.94 20.48 -8.31
C SER A 120 -4.42 21.23 -9.55
N THR A 121 -3.50 21.40 -10.48
CA THR A 121 -3.75 21.86 -11.83
C THR A 121 -3.06 20.88 -12.78
N LYS A 122 -3.45 20.85 -14.05
CA LYS A 122 -2.79 20.01 -15.06
C LYS A 122 -1.25 20.15 -15.11
N TYR A 123 -0.71 21.29 -14.66
CA TYR A 123 0.73 21.54 -14.68
C TYR A 123 1.46 21.12 -13.40
N ASN A 124 0.75 20.86 -12.31
CA ASN A 124 1.39 20.57 -11.01
C ASN A 124 0.98 19.24 -10.39
N LYS A 125 0.06 18.46 -10.99
CA LYS A 125 -0.40 17.15 -10.49
C LYS A 125 0.77 16.21 -10.16
N GLY A 126 1.68 15.99 -11.12
CA GLY A 126 2.84 15.12 -10.92
C GLY A 126 3.75 15.58 -9.77
N LYS A 127 3.91 16.90 -9.58
CA LYS A 127 4.68 17.45 -8.45
C LYS A 127 3.98 17.20 -7.12
N ILE A 128 2.65 17.39 -7.06
CA ILE A 128 1.86 17.12 -5.85
C ILE A 128 1.91 15.64 -5.51
N LEU A 129 1.74 14.76 -6.50
CA LEU A 129 1.86 13.31 -6.33
C LEU A 129 3.25 12.91 -5.81
N SER A 130 4.33 13.49 -6.36
CA SER A 130 5.69 13.21 -5.89
C SER A 130 5.90 13.62 -4.43
N VAL A 131 5.45 14.83 -4.04
CA VAL A 131 5.54 15.30 -2.64
C VAL A 131 4.70 14.42 -1.71
N TYR A 132 3.48 14.03 -2.14
CA TYR A 132 2.63 13.10 -1.42
C TYR A 132 3.33 11.76 -1.17
N MET A 133 3.95 11.16 -2.21
CA MET A 133 4.70 9.89 -2.10
C MET A 133 5.90 10.01 -1.17
N ILE A 134 6.65 11.13 -1.23
CA ILE A 134 7.77 11.40 -0.30
C ILE A 134 7.25 11.43 1.14
N CYS A 135 6.20 12.21 1.40
CA CYS A 135 5.60 12.31 2.74
C CYS A 135 5.10 10.95 3.25
N LEU A 136 4.39 10.20 2.40
CA LEU A 136 3.83 8.90 2.72
C LEU A 136 4.91 7.89 3.13
N TYR A 137 5.90 7.67 2.25
CA TYR A 137 6.93 6.66 2.51
C TYR A 137 7.95 7.08 3.56
N SER A 138 8.30 8.36 3.66
CA SER A 138 9.16 8.85 4.73
C SER A 138 8.50 8.68 6.10
N ALA A 139 7.21 8.99 6.21
CA ALA A 139 6.45 8.77 7.46
C ALA A 139 6.30 7.28 7.79
N GLN A 140 6.06 6.42 6.78
CA GLN A 140 6.02 4.98 6.98
C GLN A 140 7.36 4.43 7.48
N THR A 141 8.46 4.84 6.87
CA THR A 141 9.80 4.43 7.28
C THR A 141 10.14 4.95 8.68
N ALA A 142 9.89 6.23 8.96
CA ALA A 142 10.16 6.83 10.27
C ALA A 142 9.36 6.16 11.40
N GLY A 143 8.12 5.76 11.13
CA GLY A 143 7.27 5.06 12.08
C GLY A 143 7.87 3.74 12.57
N GLN A 144 8.70 3.05 11.76
CA GLN A 144 9.34 1.80 12.18
C GLN A 144 10.38 2.01 13.29
N PHE A 145 11.12 3.11 13.25
CA PHE A 145 12.19 3.39 14.23
C PHE A 145 11.67 3.76 15.63
N GLY A 146 10.40 4.09 15.78
CA GLY A 146 9.78 4.31 17.08
C GLY A 146 9.76 3.08 17.98
N LEU A 147 9.85 1.87 17.40
CA LEU A 147 9.81 0.62 18.13
C LEU A 147 11.07 0.34 18.95
N ASP A 148 12.23 0.80 18.50
CA ASP A 148 13.51 0.54 19.17
C ASP A 148 13.68 1.35 20.47
N ILE A 149 12.86 2.39 20.66
CA ILE A 149 13.00 3.34 21.78
C ILE A 149 12.01 3.03 22.92
N LEU A 150 10.93 2.27 22.62
CA LEU A 150 9.82 2.10 23.52
C LEU A 150 9.79 0.68 24.14
N ASP A 151 9.41 0.62 25.42
CA ASP A 151 9.10 -0.66 26.05
C ASP A 151 7.78 -1.23 25.50
N ILE A 152 7.88 -2.29 24.72
CA ILE A 152 6.77 -2.97 24.05
C ILE A 152 5.76 -3.55 25.05
N ASN A 153 6.19 -3.87 26.28
CA ASN A 153 5.32 -4.44 27.31
C ASN A 153 4.46 -3.39 28.01
N SER A 154 4.85 -2.12 27.94
CA SER A 154 4.12 -1.00 28.54
C SER A 154 2.89 -0.57 27.71
N LEU A 155 2.06 0.31 28.29
CA LEU A 155 0.96 0.96 27.55
C LEU A 155 1.43 2.15 26.70
N VAL A 156 2.70 2.58 26.85
CA VAL A 156 3.25 3.75 26.17
C VAL A 156 3.11 3.70 24.65
N PRO A 157 3.39 2.56 23.96
CA PRO A 157 3.20 2.48 22.51
C PRO A 157 1.76 2.74 22.05
N PHE A 158 0.76 2.24 22.78
CA PHE A 158 -0.65 2.50 22.48
C PHE A 158 -0.98 3.98 22.67
N ILE A 159 -0.55 4.58 23.80
CA ILE A 159 -0.80 5.97 24.12
C ILE A 159 -0.15 6.89 23.08
N LEU A 160 1.11 6.63 22.71
CA LEU A 160 1.83 7.42 21.73
C LEU A 160 1.16 7.34 20.35
N ALA A 161 0.79 6.17 19.88
CA ALA A 161 0.08 6.00 18.62
C ALA A 161 -1.27 6.76 18.63
N ALA A 162 -2.01 6.67 19.74
CA ALA A 162 -3.28 7.38 19.90
C ALA A 162 -3.11 8.91 19.91
N ILE A 163 -2.07 9.42 20.58
CA ILE A 163 -1.73 10.85 20.60
C ILE A 163 -1.40 11.33 19.19
N ILE A 164 -0.48 10.64 18.48
CA ILE A 164 -0.08 11.05 17.14
C ILE A 164 -1.28 11.01 16.17
N SER A 165 -2.13 9.98 16.26
CA SER A 165 -3.36 9.89 15.49
C SER A 165 -4.31 11.06 15.78
N SER A 166 -4.50 11.44 17.05
CA SER A 166 -5.31 12.59 17.44
C SER A 166 -4.72 13.92 16.96
N VAL A 167 -3.39 14.10 17.09
CA VAL A 167 -2.69 15.32 16.65
C VAL A 167 -2.80 15.50 15.13
N SER A 168 -2.96 14.44 14.37
CA SER A 168 -3.15 14.51 12.91
C SER A 168 -4.38 15.35 12.50
N ILE A 169 -5.35 15.51 13.38
CA ILE A 169 -6.57 16.31 13.14
C ILE A 169 -6.24 17.81 13.13
N ILE A 170 -5.26 18.26 13.92
CA ILE A 170 -4.99 19.67 14.17
C ILE A 170 -4.65 20.44 12.88
N PRO A 171 -3.70 20.00 12.03
CA PRO A 171 -3.35 20.74 10.81
C PRO A 171 -4.55 20.91 9.87
N ALA A 172 -5.35 19.84 9.71
CA ALA A 172 -6.53 19.87 8.85
C ALA A 172 -7.64 20.79 9.38
N SER A 173 -7.89 20.78 10.70
CA SER A 173 -8.98 21.56 11.32
C SER A 173 -8.68 23.04 11.40
N LEU A 174 -7.40 23.44 11.47
CA LEU A 174 -6.98 24.84 11.54
C LEU A 174 -6.87 25.53 10.17
N THR A 175 -7.06 24.79 9.09
CA THR A 175 -6.90 25.34 7.75
C THR A 175 -8.23 25.33 7.01
N TYR A 176 -8.58 26.47 6.41
CA TYR A 176 -9.73 26.55 5.52
C TYR A 176 -9.35 25.98 4.16
N VAL A 177 -9.84 24.78 3.87
CA VAL A 177 -9.68 24.12 2.56
C VAL A 177 -11.08 23.98 1.96
N PRO A 178 -11.32 24.49 0.73
CA PRO A 178 -12.59 24.25 0.04
C PRO A 178 -12.82 22.74 -0.07
N ALA A 179 -14.02 22.28 0.25
CA ALA A 179 -14.40 20.87 0.13
C ALA A 179 -14.66 20.57 -1.35
N PRO A 180 -13.86 19.74 -2.03
CA PRO A 180 -14.17 19.31 -3.40
C PRO A 180 -15.32 18.30 -3.36
N GLU A 181 -16.10 18.22 -4.43
CA GLU A 181 -17.00 17.09 -4.62
C GLU A 181 -16.18 15.84 -4.97
N ILE A 182 -16.35 14.78 -4.20
CA ILE A 182 -15.79 13.46 -4.54
C ILE A 182 -16.76 12.81 -5.51
N LYS A 183 -16.28 12.47 -6.70
CA LYS A 183 -17.09 11.77 -7.70
C LYS A 183 -17.27 10.31 -7.31
N PRO A 184 -18.46 9.72 -7.56
CA PRO A 184 -18.68 8.30 -7.30
C PRO A 184 -17.68 7.42 -8.04
N MET A 185 -17.20 6.38 -7.36
CA MET A 185 -16.34 5.42 -8.03
C MET A 185 -17.07 4.81 -9.24
N PRO A 186 -16.40 4.72 -10.38
CA PRO A 186 -16.97 4.09 -11.56
C PRO A 186 -17.26 2.61 -11.28
N LYS A 187 -18.25 2.05 -11.99
CA LYS A 187 -18.59 0.64 -11.87
C LYS A 187 -17.37 -0.23 -12.17
N LEU A 188 -17.07 -1.18 -11.29
CA LEU A 188 -15.95 -2.09 -11.41
C LEU A 188 -16.16 -3.06 -12.60
N ALA A 189 -15.69 -2.68 -13.78
CA ALA A 189 -15.74 -3.50 -14.99
C ALA A 189 -14.60 -4.55 -15.01
N ILE A 190 -14.56 -5.45 -14.00
CA ILE A 190 -13.47 -6.41 -13.78
C ILE A 190 -13.16 -7.21 -15.04
N ASN A 191 -14.18 -7.79 -15.69
CA ASN A 191 -13.99 -8.63 -16.88
C ASN A 191 -13.32 -7.89 -18.04
N LYS A 192 -13.64 -6.60 -18.24
CA LYS A 192 -13.05 -5.77 -19.29
C LYS A 192 -11.54 -5.63 -19.09
N TYR A 193 -11.12 -5.28 -17.87
CA TYR A 193 -9.70 -5.00 -17.58
C TYR A 193 -8.88 -6.28 -17.39
N PHE A 194 -9.50 -7.35 -16.88
CA PHE A 194 -8.87 -8.67 -16.87
C PHE A 194 -8.61 -9.17 -18.31
N SER A 195 -9.57 -9.00 -19.23
CA SER A 195 -9.39 -9.43 -20.62
C SER A 195 -8.37 -8.58 -21.39
N ALA A 196 -8.23 -7.29 -21.02
CA ALA A 196 -7.24 -6.39 -21.65
C ALA A 196 -5.80 -6.81 -21.31
N SER A 197 -5.48 -7.02 -20.06
CA SER A 197 -4.16 -7.53 -19.63
C SER A 197 -4.30 -8.42 -18.38
N PRO A 198 -4.48 -9.74 -18.58
CA PRO A 198 -4.48 -10.71 -17.48
C PRO A 198 -3.20 -10.68 -16.64
N LEU A 199 -2.05 -10.42 -17.25
CA LEU A 199 -0.78 -10.32 -16.53
C LEU A 199 -0.78 -9.14 -15.56
N GLY A 200 -1.19 -7.95 -16.01
CA GLY A 200 -1.26 -6.76 -15.15
C GLY A 200 -2.27 -6.95 -14.01
N PHE A 201 -3.44 -7.53 -14.29
CA PHE A 201 -4.45 -7.78 -13.26
C PHE A 201 -3.96 -8.78 -12.20
N MET A 202 -3.41 -9.93 -12.61
CA MET A 202 -2.86 -10.94 -11.69
C MET A 202 -1.62 -10.42 -10.95
N GLY A 203 -0.82 -9.56 -11.58
CA GLY A 203 0.30 -8.89 -10.94
C GLY A 203 -0.14 -7.95 -9.80
N CYS A 204 -1.26 -7.24 -9.95
CA CYS A 204 -1.84 -6.43 -8.87
C CYS A 204 -2.30 -7.31 -7.69
N ILE A 205 -2.98 -8.44 -7.94
CA ILE A 205 -3.35 -9.40 -6.89
C ILE A 205 -2.09 -9.93 -6.19
N SER A 206 -1.08 -10.36 -6.96
CA SER A 206 0.18 -10.89 -6.42
C SER A 206 0.91 -9.85 -5.58
N SER A 207 0.94 -8.58 -6.01
CA SER A 207 1.50 -7.48 -5.22
C SER A 207 0.75 -7.30 -3.90
N GLY A 208 -0.58 -7.41 -3.89
CA GLY A 208 -1.40 -7.38 -2.67
C GLY A 208 -1.07 -8.54 -1.73
N LEU A 209 -1.01 -9.77 -2.25
CA LEU A 209 -0.64 -10.97 -1.50
C LEU A 209 0.75 -10.85 -0.84
N ILE A 210 1.75 -10.36 -1.59
CA ILE A 210 3.13 -10.24 -1.12
C ILE A 210 3.23 -9.12 -0.07
N LEU A 211 2.79 -7.91 -0.39
CA LEU A 211 3.02 -6.76 0.47
C LEU A 211 2.24 -6.82 1.77
N SER A 212 1.00 -7.32 1.75
CA SER A 212 0.23 -7.50 2.99
C SER A 212 0.86 -8.54 3.91
N ALA A 213 1.40 -9.63 3.35
CA ALA A 213 2.14 -10.62 4.11
C ALA A 213 3.42 -10.03 4.74
N ILE A 214 4.18 -9.24 3.97
CA ILE A 214 5.39 -8.57 4.44
C ILE A 214 5.07 -7.60 5.59
N TYR A 215 4.14 -6.68 5.39
CA TYR A 215 3.77 -5.72 6.44
C TYR A 215 3.22 -6.39 7.71
N SER A 216 2.54 -7.53 7.56
CA SER A 216 1.92 -8.24 8.69
C SER A 216 2.90 -9.15 9.44
N PHE A 217 3.81 -9.81 8.75
CA PHE A 217 4.59 -10.90 9.34
C PHE A 217 6.12 -10.73 9.30
N LEU A 218 6.65 -9.75 8.55
CA LEU A 218 8.08 -9.45 8.61
C LEU A 218 8.54 -9.03 10.03
N PRO A 219 7.72 -8.29 10.84
CA PRO A 219 8.08 -8.04 12.24
C PRO A 219 8.25 -9.31 13.05
N LYS A 220 7.34 -10.29 12.89
CA LYS A 220 7.46 -11.58 13.57
C LYS A 220 8.69 -12.35 13.10
N TYR A 221 8.93 -12.41 11.78
CA TYR A 221 10.12 -13.03 11.23
C TYR A 221 11.41 -12.42 11.79
N ALA A 222 11.46 -11.09 11.92
CA ALA A 222 12.61 -10.39 12.46
C ALA A 222 12.84 -10.75 13.93
N VAL A 223 11.79 -10.74 14.78
CA VAL A 223 11.86 -11.12 16.20
C VAL A 223 12.30 -12.56 16.36
N ASP A 224 11.69 -13.50 15.62
CA ASP A 224 11.97 -14.93 15.75
C ASP A 224 13.37 -15.32 15.25
N ASN A 225 14.08 -14.46 14.53
CA ASN A 225 15.43 -14.67 14.02
C ASN A 225 16.46 -13.65 14.56
N ASP A 226 16.14 -12.96 15.65
CA ASP A 226 17.01 -12.00 16.35
C ASP A 226 17.50 -10.82 15.49
N PHE A 227 16.70 -10.40 14.48
CA PHE A 227 16.97 -9.21 13.69
C PHE A 227 16.25 -7.97 14.24
N SER A 228 16.83 -6.78 14.00
CA SER A 228 16.14 -5.52 14.27
C SER A 228 14.90 -5.38 13.39
N VAL A 229 13.72 -5.29 14.01
CA VAL A 229 12.44 -5.10 13.31
C VAL A 229 12.43 -3.78 12.54
N SER A 230 12.92 -2.72 13.15
CA SER A 230 12.96 -1.38 12.56
C SER A 230 13.85 -1.34 11.32
N MET A 231 15.02 -1.97 11.38
CA MET A 231 15.92 -2.07 10.23
C MET A 231 15.32 -2.91 9.11
N MET A 232 14.73 -4.07 9.43
CA MET A 232 14.10 -4.97 8.43
C MET A 232 12.98 -4.26 7.67
N LEU A 233 11.99 -3.71 8.38
CA LEU A 233 10.88 -3.03 7.74
C LEU A 233 11.27 -1.66 7.19
N GLY A 234 12.02 -0.88 7.95
CA GLY A 234 12.45 0.44 7.55
C GLY A 234 13.21 0.42 6.23
N LEU A 235 14.19 -0.49 6.08
CA LEU A 235 14.94 -0.64 4.84
C LEU A 235 14.11 -1.23 3.69
N THR A 236 13.19 -2.15 3.98
CA THR A 236 12.26 -2.68 2.96
C THR A 236 11.38 -1.55 2.39
N ILE A 237 10.83 -0.68 3.24
CA ILE A 237 9.99 0.45 2.82
C ILE A 237 10.83 1.51 2.10
N ALA A 238 12.00 1.85 2.65
CA ALA A 238 12.93 2.80 2.04
C ALA A 238 13.41 2.34 0.65
N GLY A 239 13.76 1.06 0.52
CA GLY A 239 14.10 0.45 -0.77
C GLY A 239 12.93 0.52 -1.75
N GLY A 240 11.70 0.24 -1.28
CA GLY A 240 10.49 0.39 -2.04
C GLY A 240 10.29 1.80 -2.61
N PHE A 241 10.55 2.81 -1.83
CA PHE A 241 10.47 4.20 -2.27
C PHE A 241 11.62 4.58 -3.23
N CYS A 242 12.87 4.27 -2.85
CA CYS A 242 14.05 4.71 -3.60
C CYS A 242 14.19 4.04 -4.96
N LEU A 243 13.87 2.73 -5.06
CA LEU A 243 14.10 1.94 -6.27
C LEU A 243 12.90 1.88 -7.20
N GLN A 244 11.69 2.23 -6.74
CA GLN A 244 10.47 2.19 -7.54
C GLN A 244 10.58 3.05 -8.81
N TRP A 245 11.12 4.27 -8.71
CA TRP A 245 11.25 5.16 -9.86
C TRP A 245 12.34 4.70 -10.86
N PRO A 246 13.58 4.35 -10.45
CA PRO A 246 14.59 3.85 -11.38
C PRO A 246 14.16 2.57 -12.11
N ILE A 247 13.59 1.61 -11.38
CA ILE A 247 13.12 0.35 -11.97
C ILE A 247 11.93 0.61 -12.90
N GLY A 248 11.01 1.49 -12.49
CA GLY A 248 9.86 1.85 -13.30
C GLY A 248 10.28 2.53 -14.60
N LYS A 249 11.24 3.45 -14.55
CA LYS A 249 11.78 4.11 -15.75
C LYS A 249 12.51 3.15 -16.69
N LEU A 250 13.09 2.07 -16.16
CA LEU A 250 13.65 1.00 -17.01
C LEU A 250 12.55 0.36 -17.87
N SER A 251 11.31 0.26 -17.38
CA SER A 251 10.20 -0.30 -18.14
C SER A 251 9.69 0.59 -19.28
N ASP A 252 10.09 1.87 -19.31
CA ASP A 252 9.80 2.77 -20.46
C ASP A 252 10.79 2.56 -21.61
N THR A 253 11.93 1.92 -21.35
CA THR A 253 12.98 1.64 -22.36
C THR A 253 13.04 0.19 -22.80
N PHE A 254 12.42 -0.72 -22.05
CA PHE A 254 12.36 -2.15 -22.34
C PHE A 254 10.92 -2.65 -22.35
N ASP A 255 10.71 -3.81 -22.93
CA ASP A 255 9.42 -4.51 -22.91
C ASP A 255 8.93 -4.71 -21.46
N ARG A 256 7.84 -4.06 -21.13
CA ARG A 256 7.26 -4.02 -19.78
C ARG A 256 6.87 -5.40 -19.26
N THR A 257 6.34 -6.26 -20.13
CA THR A 257 6.03 -7.66 -19.81
C THR A 257 7.27 -8.40 -19.33
N LYS A 258 8.41 -8.24 -20.04
CA LYS A 258 9.68 -8.87 -19.65
C LYS A 258 10.21 -8.33 -18.32
N ILE A 259 10.06 -7.01 -18.07
CA ILE A 259 10.46 -6.42 -16.78
C ILE A 259 9.65 -7.04 -15.64
N ILE A 260 8.32 -7.17 -15.77
CA ILE A 260 7.48 -7.82 -14.74
C ILE A 260 7.92 -9.26 -14.50
N ILE A 261 8.21 -10.02 -15.56
CA ILE A 261 8.70 -11.40 -15.48
C ILE A 261 10.03 -11.48 -14.72
N ILE A 262 11.00 -10.64 -15.11
CA ILE A 262 12.33 -10.61 -14.47
C ILE A 262 12.22 -10.21 -13.00
N LEU A 263 11.46 -9.16 -12.68
CA LEU A 263 11.25 -8.73 -11.29
C LEU A 263 10.65 -9.85 -10.45
N SER A 264 9.63 -10.53 -10.97
CA SER A 264 8.99 -11.65 -10.27
C SER A 264 9.96 -12.78 -9.97
N LEU A 265 10.82 -13.14 -10.95
CA LEU A 265 11.85 -14.15 -10.75
C LEU A 265 12.89 -13.71 -9.72
N VAL A 266 13.38 -12.47 -9.80
CA VAL A 266 14.41 -11.95 -8.88
C VAL A 266 13.86 -11.91 -7.46
N ILE A 267 12.60 -11.48 -7.25
CA ILE A 267 11.94 -11.55 -5.94
C ILE A 267 11.90 -12.98 -5.40
N ALA A 268 11.48 -13.94 -6.23
CA ALA A 268 11.42 -15.34 -5.83
C ALA A 268 12.79 -15.87 -5.41
N VAL A 269 13.84 -15.56 -6.18
CA VAL A 269 15.21 -15.98 -5.88
C VAL A 269 15.75 -15.33 -4.61
N ILE A 270 15.57 -14.01 -4.43
CA ILE A 270 16.03 -13.31 -3.21
C ILE A 270 15.36 -13.91 -1.97
N CYS A 271 14.05 -14.13 -1.98
CA CYS A 271 13.34 -14.74 -0.86
C CYS A 271 13.83 -16.16 -0.58
N LEU A 272 14.06 -16.96 -1.63
CA LEU A 272 14.58 -18.31 -1.45
C LEU A 272 16.01 -18.32 -0.88
N LEU A 273 16.87 -17.41 -1.34
CA LEU A 273 18.22 -17.26 -0.80
C LEU A 273 18.20 -16.83 0.67
N LEU A 274 17.37 -15.85 1.03
CA LEU A 274 17.20 -15.40 2.41
C LEU A 274 16.62 -16.49 3.32
N ALA A 275 15.83 -17.42 2.79
CA ALA A 275 15.24 -18.51 3.55
C ALA A 275 16.21 -19.68 3.80
N VAL A 276 17.18 -19.90 2.91
CA VAL A 276 18.05 -21.10 2.91
C VAL A 276 19.48 -20.78 3.39
N VAL A 277 19.97 -19.59 3.07
CA VAL A 277 21.38 -19.23 3.31
C VAL A 277 21.49 -18.28 4.50
N HIS A 278 22.36 -18.64 5.44
CA HIS A 278 22.69 -17.78 6.57
C HIS A 278 23.70 -16.71 6.11
N PHE A 279 23.21 -15.51 5.83
CA PHE A 279 24.03 -14.37 5.45
C PHE A 279 24.45 -13.56 6.68
N HIS A 280 25.53 -12.78 6.52
CA HIS A 280 25.89 -11.74 7.48
C HIS A 280 24.77 -10.68 7.53
N GLU A 281 24.49 -10.15 8.73
CA GLU A 281 23.36 -9.24 9.01
C GLU A 281 23.30 -8.04 8.02
N ILE A 282 24.43 -7.40 7.72
CA ILE A 282 24.50 -6.28 6.78
C ILE A 282 24.02 -6.69 5.38
N LEU A 283 24.34 -7.91 4.95
CA LEU A 283 23.91 -8.40 3.63
C LEU A 283 22.40 -8.67 3.61
N ILE A 284 21.85 -9.20 4.72
CA ILE A 284 20.39 -9.40 4.86
C ILE A 284 19.66 -8.06 4.73
N TYR A 285 20.10 -7.02 5.47
CA TYR A 285 19.49 -5.70 5.39
C TYR A 285 19.61 -5.09 3.99
N THR A 286 20.75 -5.27 3.32
CA THR A 286 20.93 -4.82 1.92
C THR A 286 19.98 -5.56 0.97
N MET A 287 19.84 -6.87 1.14
CA MET A 287 18.90 -7.67 0.34
C MET A 287 17.45 -7.26 0.61
N MET A 288 17.08 -6.93 1.85
CA MET A 288 15.75 -6.44 2.19
C MET A 288 15.45 -5.06 1.57
N PHE A 289 16.44 -4.17 1.46
CA PHE A 289 16.32 -2.90 0.74
C PHE A 289 16.04 -3.14 -0.76
N ILE A 290 16.82 -4.01 -1.40
CA ILE A 290 16.63 -4.36 -2.81
C ILE A 290 15.28 -5.04 -3.01
N PHE A 291 14.95 -6.01 -2.18
CA PHE A 291 13.69 -6.74 -2.18
C PHE A 291 12.48 -5.81 -2.10
N GLY A 292 12.53 -4.83 -1.18
CA GLY A 292 11.51 -3.80 -1.06
C GLY A 292 11.32 -3.04 -2.37
N GLY A 293 12.42 -2.60 -2.99
CA GLY A 293 12.40 -1.91 -4.29
C GLY A 293 11.69 -2.71 -5.39
N LEU A 294 11.98 -3.99 -5.47
CA LEU A 294 11.36 -4.89 -6.45
C LEU A 294 9.86 -5.09 -6.19
N CYS A 295 9.50 -5.42 -4.94
CA CYS A 295 8.10 -5.69 -4.58
C CYS A 295 7.18 -4.47 -4.73
N PHE A 296 7.67 -3.29 -4.38
CA PHE A 296 6.87 -2.06 -4.47
C PHE A 296 6.67 -1.61 -5.92
N THR A 297 7.54 -2.00 -6.83
CA THR A 297 7.46 -1.62 -8.24
C THR A 297 6.46 -2.47 -9.03
N ILE A 298 6.14 -3.71 -8.60
CA ILE A 298 5.22 -4.59 -9.35
C ILE A 298 3.86 -3.92 -9.59
N TYR A 299 3.24 -3.34 -8.57
CA TYR A 299 1.90 -2.77 -8.68
C TYR A 299 1.81 -1.64 -9.72
N PRO A 300 2.63 -0.57 -9.67
CA PRO A 300 2.56 0.50 -10.66
C PRO A 300 3.00 0.04 -12.07
N LEU A 301 3.89 -0.95 -12.19
CA LEU A 301 4.20 -1.57 -13.48
C LEU A 301 3.00 -2.29 -14.07
N CYS A 302 2.26 -3.02 -13.23
CA CYS A 302 1.04 -3.72 -13.67
C CYS A 302 -0.07 -2.74 -14.07
N ILE A 303 -0.20 -1.59 -13.40
CA ILE A 303 -1.10 -0.52 -13.84
C ILE A 303 -0.69 -0.04 -15.24
N ALA A 304 0.57 0.31 -15.42
CA ALA A 304 1.07 0.77 -16.72
C ALA A 304 0.88 -0.29 -17.81
N GLN A 305 1.12 -1.57 -17.50
CA GLN A 305 0.88 -2.71 -18.40
C GLN A 305 -0.58 -2.81 -18.85
N VAL A 306 -1.55 -2.61 -17.96
CA VAL A 306 -2.97 -2.63 -18.34
C VAL A 306 -3.33 -1.39 -19.15
N CYS A 307 -2.79 -0.21 -18.80
CA CYS A 307 -3.01 1.03 -19.55
C CYS A 307 -2.48 0.93 -21.00
N ASP A 308 -1.35 0.26 -21.22
CA ASP A 308 -0.80 0.05 -22.57
C ASP A 308 -1.75 -0.74 -23.48
N HIS A 309 -2.56 -1.65 -22.93
CA HIS A 309 -3.49 -2.52 -23.69
C HIS A 309 -4.88 -1.91 -23.85
N LEU A 310 -5.11 -0.70 -23.41
CA LEU A 310 -6.41 -0.04 -23.50
C LEU A 310 -6.35 1.21 -24.38
N GLU A 311 -7.38 1.39 -25.17
CA GLU A 311 -7.57 2.65 -25.89
C GLU A 311 -7.70 3.82 -24.90
N HIS A 312 -7.20 5.00 -25.27
CA HIS A 312 -7.17 6.22 -24.46
C HIS A 312 -8.53 6.52 -23.84
N GLY A 313 -8.57 7.02 -22.60
CA GLY A 313 -9.81 7.56 -21.99
C GLY A 313 -10.32 6.83 -20.75
N ASN A 314 -9.54 5.96 -20.07
CA ASN A 314 -10.04 5.17 -18.95
C ASN A 314 -9.09 4.96 -17.75
N ILE A 315 -8.02 5.76 -17.60
CA ILE A 315 -6.99 5.54 -16.55
C ILE A 315 -7.60 5.46 -15.14
N ILE A 316 -8.53 6.35 -14.80
CA ILE A 316 -9.18 6.37 -13.48
C ILE A 316 -9.95 5.06 -13.21
N ASN A 317 -10.67 4.57 -14.22
CA ASN A 317 -11.45 3.33 -14.09
C ASN A 317 -10.53 2.11 -13.97
N VAL A 318 -9.46 2.07 -14.77
CA VAL A 318 -8.43 1.01 -14.76
C VAL A 318 -7.79 0.94 -13.38
N THR A 319 -7.28 2.06 -12.91
CA THR A 319 -6.56 2.12 -11.62
C THR A 319 -7.47 1.80 -10.44
N GLY A 320 -8.75 2.17 -10.48
CA GLY A 320 -9.73 1.80 -9.47
C GLY A 320 -9.96 0.27 -9.40
N VAL A 321 -10.11 -0.39 -10.56
CA VAL A 321 -10.28 -1.86 -10.61
C VAL A 321 -9.00 -2.59 -10.20
N LEU A 322 -7.83 -2.08 -10.60
CA LEU A 322 -6.55 -2.69 -10.23
C LEU A 322 -6.22 -2.49 -8.74
N LEU A 323 -6.63 -1.37 -8.15
CA LEU A 323 -6.56 -1.16 -6.71
C LEU A 323 -7.49 -2.13 -5.95
N PHE A 324 -8.69 -2.38 -6.48
CA PHE A 324 -9.57 -3.42 -5.94
C PHE A 324 -8.92 -4.80 -6.01
N ALA A 325 -8.32 -5.17 -7.15
CA ALA A 325 -7.59 -6.44 -7.31
C ALA A 325 -6.42 -6.56 -6.31
N TYR A 326 -5.64 -5.49 -6.13
CA TYR A 326 -4.61 -5.40 -5.08
C TYR A 326 -5.22 -5.59 -3.69
N GLY A 327 -6.32 -4.93 -3.38
CA GLY A 327 -7.03 -5.03 -2.11
C GLY A 327 -7.51 -6.45 -1.80
N VAL A 328 -8.03 -7.17 -2.80
CA VAL A 328 -8.38 -8.59 -2.65
C VAL A 328 -7.15 -9.43 -2.29
N GLY A 329 -6.03 -9.23 -3.00
CA GLY A 329 -4.77 -9.86 -2.64
C GLY A 329 -4.31 -9.51 -1.22
N ALA A 330 -4.45 -8.24 -0.82
CA ALA A 330 -4.06 -7.78 0.51
C ALA A 330 -4.91 -8.39 1.64
N VAL A 331 -6.19 -8.62 1.41
CA VAL A 331 -7.07 -9.31 2.38
C VAL A 331 -6.70 -10.79 2.51
N LEU A 332 -6.36 -11.45 1.41
CA LEU A 332 -6.08 -12.89 1.38
C LEU A 332 -4.64 -13.24 1.82
N GLY A 333 -3.68 -12.32 1.64
CA GLY A 333 -2.27 -12.57 1.95
C GLY A 333 -2.02 -13.02 3.40
N PRO A 334 -2.42 -12.24 4.41
CA PRO A 334 -2.15 -12.57 5.81
C PRO A 334 -2.75 -13.91 6.28
N PRO A 335 -4.00 -14.28 5.97
CA PRO A 335 -4.52 -15.59 6.35
C PRO A 335 -3.77 -16.75 5.68
N ILE A 336 -3.43 -16.61 4.38
CA ILE A 336 -2.76 -17.69 3.67
C ILE A 336 -1.35 -17.89 4.24
N VAL A 337 -0.55 -16.82 4.38
CA VAL A 337 0.81 -16.94 4.91
C VAL A 337 0.81 -17.42 6.37
N SER A 338 -0.20 -17.03 7.18
CA SER A 338 -0.29 -17.48 8.56
C SER A 338 -0.46 -18.99 8.70
N LEU A 339 -1.20 -19.62 7.79
CA LEU A 339 -1.33 -21.09 7.75
C LEU A 339 0.03 -21.75 7.48
N PHE A 340 0.81 -21.23 6.55
CA PHE A 340 2.16 -21.76 6.26
C PHE A 340 3.11 -21.54 7.45
N MET A 341 3.08 -20.38 8.07
CA MET A 341 3.95 -20.08 9.23
C MET A 341 3.58 -20.92 10.46
N GLU A 342 2.30 -21.22 10.68
CA GLU A 342 1.85 -22.11 11.77
C GLU A 342 2.33 -23.54 11.56
N MET A 343 2.36 -24.02 10.31
CA MET A 343 2.75 -25.41 10.00
C MET A 343 4.27 -25.62 9.98
N PHE A 344 5.05 -24.60 9.63
CA PHE A 344 6.49 -24.75 9.41
C PHE A 344 7.33 -23.90 10.36
N SER A 345 7.38 -22.61 10.18
CA SER A 345 8.10 -21.62 11.03
C SER A 345 7.95 -20.21 10.49
N ALA A 346 8.55 -19.21 11.15
CA ALA A 346 8.59 -17.83 10.66
C ALA A 346 9.23 -17.67 9.27
N VAL A 347 10.20 -18.56 8.91
CA VAL A 347 10.85 -18.59 7.58
C VAL A 347 9.85 -18.89 6.45
N ALA A 348 8.72 -19.53 6.77
CA ALA A 348 7.68 -19.82 5.79
C ALA A 348 7.11 -18.55 5.11
N LEU A 349 7.25 -17.37 5.74
CA LEU A 349 6.97 -16.09 5.11
C LEU A 349 7.76 -15.93 3.80
N LEU A 350 9.05 -16.20 3.82
CA LEU A 350 9.93 -16.05 2.66
C LEU A 350 9.61 -17.09 1.57
N TYR A 351 9.32 -18.33 1.97
CA TYR A 351 8.87 -19.37 1.02
C TYR A 351 7.54 -19.00 0.37
N TYR A 352 6.59 -18.45 1.14
CA TYR A 352 5.30 -17.99 0.62
C TYR A 352 5.49 -16.87 -0.42
N VAL A 353 6.30 -15.85 -0.09
CA VAL A 353 6.57 -14.73 -1.02
C VAL A 353 7.27 -15.23 -2.27
N SER A 354 8.27 -16.12 -2.11
CA SER A 354 8.96 -16.76 -3.24
C SER A 354 7.98 -17.53 -4.13
N PHE A 355 7.07 -18.29 -3.54
CA PHE A 355 6.06 -19.06 -4.27
C PHE A 355 5.10 -18.14 -5.05
N VAL A 356 4.55 -17.11 -4.43
CA VAL A 356 3.64 -16.16 -5.12
C VAL A 356 4.34 -15.46 -6.27
N ALA A 357 5.58 -15.00 -6.05
CA ALA A 357 6.38 -14.36 -7.08
C ALA A 357 6.75 -15.33 -8.21
N PHE A 358 7.06 -16.59 -7.90
CA PHE A 358 7.37 -17.62 -8.89
C PHE A 358 6.13 -18.00 -9.73
N VAL A 359 4.96 -18.07 -9.12
CA VAL A 359 3.70 -18.28 -9.86
C VAL A 359 3.44 -17.11 -10.83
N LEU A 360 3.66 -15.86 -10.39
CA LEU A 360 3.55 -14.69 -11.25
C LEU A 360 4.57 -14.75 -12.41
N PHE A 361 5.81 -15.16 -12.15
CA PHE A 361 6.83 -15.37 -13.16
C PHE A 361 6.39 -16.39 -14.22
N LEU A 362 5.91 -17.58 -13.82
CA LEU A 362 5.44 -18.61 -14.75
C LEU A 362 4.23 -18.12 -15.55
N PHE A 363 3.29 -17.44 -14.89
CA PHE A 363 2.14 -16.84 -15.55
C PHE A 363 2.56 -15.78 -16.58
N GLY A 364 3.55 -14.94 -16.23
CA GLY A 364 4.13 -13.96 -17.14
C GLY A 364 4.78 -14.59 -18.36
N LEU A 365 5.56 -15.67 -18.18
CA LEU A 365 6.14 -16.42 -19.30
C LEU A 365 5.07 -17.01 -20.23
N TYR A 366 4.00 -17.54 -19.65
CA TYR A 366 2.86 -18.06 -20.42
C TYR A 366 2.18 -16.96 -21.22
N ARG A 367 1.90 -15.80 -20.61
CA ARG A 367 1.26 -14.67 -21.28
C ARG A 367 2.13 -14.01 -22.34
N ASN A 368 3.42 -13.89 -22.11
CA ASN A 368 4.37 -13.34 -23.09
C ASN A 368 4.44 -14.14 -24.41
N LYS A 369 4.02 -15.42 -24.41
CA LYS A 369 3.91 -16.23 -25.63
C LYS A 369 2.61 -15.98 -26.39
N ILE A 370 1.57 -15.47 -25.74
CA ILE A 370 0.20 -15.35 -26.30
C ILE A 370 -0.12 -13.90 -26.63
N GLU A 371 0.26 -12.95 -25.77
CA GLU A 371 0.01 -11.53 -25.96
C GLU A 371 0.99 -10.93 -26.97
N LYS A 372 0.50 -10.06 -27.82
CA LYS A 372 1.36 -9.25 -28.68
C LYS A 372 2.02 -8.16 -27.83
N ASN A 373 3.33 -8.06 -27.93
CA ASN A 373 4.06 -6.95 -27.29
C ASN A 373 3.66 -5.63 -27.95
N ILE A 374 3.37 -4.65 -27.10
CA ILE A 374 3.08 -3.28 -27.55
C ILE A 374 4.42 -2.60 -27.85
N PRO A 375 4.56 -1.95 -29.05
CA PRO A 375 5.75 -1.20 -29.40
C PRO A 375 6.07 -0.13 -28.34
N GLN A 376 7.36 0.17 -28.13
CA GLN A 376 7.82 1.09 -27.07
C GLN A 376 7.29 2.51 -27.26
N ASP A 377 7.10 2.95 -28.49
CA ASP A 377 6.55 4.26 -28.87
C ASP A 377 5.05 4.40 -28.60
N GLU A 378 4.35 3.29 -28.40
CA GLU A 378 2.93 3.24 -28.03
C GLU A 378 2.70 3.05 -26.52
N GLN A 379 3.77 2.76 -25.73
CA GLN A 379 3.65 2.56 -24.29
C GLN A 379 3.42 3.86 -23.54
N VAL A 380 2.54 3.83 -22.52
CA VAL A 380 2.35 4.98 -21.62
C VAL A 380 3.57 5.15 -20.69
N GLU A 381 3.91 6.39 -20.33
CA GLU A 381 5.00 6.68 -19.41
C GLU A 381 4.73 6.04 -18.02
N PHE A 382 5.78 5.48 -17.41
CA PHE A 382 5.69 4.94 -16.05
C PHE A 382 5.49 6.06 -15.03
N ILE A 383 4.48 5.89 -14.17
CA ILE A 383 4.23 6.78 -13.03
C ILE A 383 4.16 5.94 -11.77
N ALA A 384 4.95 6.32 -10.77
CA ALA A 384 4.88 5.72 -9.45
C ALA A 384 3.54 6.09 -8.79
N MET A 385 2.74 5.06 -8.44
CA MET A 385 1.41 5.23 -7.89
C MET A 385 1.31 4.66 -6.47
N PRO A 386 0.64 5.35 -5.54
CA PRO A 386 0.35 4.82 -4.23
C PRO A 386 -0.73 3.73 -4.30
N ARG A 387 -0.83 2.92 -3.24
CA ARG A 387 -1.77 1.78 -3.12
C ARG A 387 -2.79 1.98 -2.01
N VAL A 388 -3.17 3.22 -1.76
CA VAL A 388 -3.91 3.58 -0.55
C VAL A 388 -5.37 3.94 -0.81
N SER A 389 -5.67 4.69 -1.87
CA SER A 389 -7.04 5.01 -2.27
C SER A 389 -7.18 5.28 -3.76
N PRO A 390 -8.42 5.20 -4.31
CA PRO A 390 -8.68 5.52 -5.70
C PRO A 390 -8.45 6.99 -6.05
N MET A 391 -8.61 7.91 -5.08
CA MET A 391 -8.47 9.35 -5.31
C MET A 391 -7.04 9.76 -5.68
N ALA A 392 -6.03 9.05 -5.18
CA ALA A 392 -4.64 9.27 -5.57
C ALA A 392 -4.41 9.07 -7.08
N ASN A 393 -5.21 8.21 -7.71
CA ASN A 393 -5.10 7.93 -9.13
C ASN A 393 -5.56 9.12 -10.01
N GLU A 394 -6.40 10.02 -9.48
CA GLU A 394 -6.79 11.26 -10.16
C GLU A 394 -5.66 12.32 -10.17
N LEU A 395 -4.65 12.15 -9.31
CA LEU A 395 -3.42 12.94 -9.34
C LEU A 395 -2.43 12.47 -10.44
N ASP A 396 -2.76 11.42 -11.17
CA ASP A 396 -1.98 10.94 -12.30
C ASP A 396 -1.98 12.01 -13.43
N PRO A 397 -0.81 12.54 -13.82
CA PRO A 397 -0.75 13.55 -14.88
C PRO A 397 -1.20 13.04 -16.25
N ARG A 398 -1.25 11.72 -16.48
CA ARG A 398 -1.73 11.13 -17.73
C ARG A 398 -3.23 11.33 -17.95
N VAL A 399 -4.00 11.48 -16.88
CA VAL A 399 -5.47 11.71 -16.96
C VAL A 399 -5.81 13.00 -17.73
N ASP A 400 -5.03 14.07 -17.56
CA ASP A 400 -5.28 15.34 -18.26
C ASP A 400 -4.95 15.28 -19.76
N ASN A 401 -3.97 14.46 -20.13
CA ASN A 401 -3.61 14.25 -21.54
C ASN A 401 -4.73 13.48 -22.28
N GLU A 402 -5.42 12.58 -21.61
CA GLU A 402 -6.59 11.88 -22.17
C GLU A 402 -7.74 12.83 -22.47
N LEU A 403 -8.07 13.73 -21.54
CA LEU A 403 -9.16 14.72 -21.74
C LEU A 403 -8.91 15.64 -22.92
N ILE A 404 -7.67 16.11 -23.12
CA ILE A 404 -7.29 16.94 -24.27
C ILE A 404 -7.42 16.17 -25.59
N THR A 405 -7.13 14.87 -25.59
CA THR A 405 -7.23 14.04 -26.80
C THR A 405 -8.69 13.77 -27.16
N GLU A 406 -9.59 13.66 -26.19
CA GLU A 406 -11.04 13.54 -26.42
C GLU A 406 -11.64 14.86 -26.90
N GLU A 407 -11.27 16.02 -26.33
CA GLU A 407 -11.74 17.33 -26.79
C GLU A 407 -11.30 17.64 -28.23
N ASN A 408 -10.13 17.17 -28.65
CA ASN A 408 -9.63 17.38 -30.03
C ASN A 408 -10.25 16.40 -31.05
N LYS A 409 -11.01 15.40 -30.63
CA LYS A 409 -11.73 14.44 -31.50
C LYS A 409 -13.20 14.81 -31.72
N LEU A 410 -13.75 15.77 -30.96
CA LEU A 410 -15.09 16.35 -31.11
C LEU A 410 -15.06 17.63 -31.97
#